data_3fee88952e7faf2fcd4933f4a8bf5d2c
#
_entry.id   3fee88952e7faf2fcd4933f4a8bf5d2c
#
_cell.length_a   1.000
_cell.length_b   1.000
_cell.length_c   1.000
_cell.angle_alpha   90.00
_cell.angle_beta   90.00
_cell.angle_gamma   90.00
#
_symmetry.space_group_name_H-M   'P 1'
#
loop_
_entity.id
_entity.type
_entity.pdbx_description
1 polymer ?
#
loop_
_entity_poly.entity_id
_entity_poly.type
_entity_poly.pdbx_seq_one_letter_code
_entity_poly.pdbx_strand_id
1 'polypeptide(L)'
;MTIPPEYLKKKSKTIPFGYELSEIEGYFKPIPQQLEVLHKYLNLIREQKCSLREASSLIQQETNRKLSHVSLKNYIDKGPSLESRRKKTLAKKKKELAQAKKKLKEKETRLKTEQEVLKKATEKTTSKVVTEDELQTTTSSIQETLKNSKVIFHANEGPQTDFLAAGEKDVLYGGAAGGGKSYAMIIDPLRYCHKKAHRALILRRSMPELREMIDKSRELYPQAFPGAKFREVEKLWNFPSGAKVEFGFLERDADVYRYQGQAYSWIGFDEITHLPTEFSWNYLASRLRTTDPSITTYLRCTANPGGVGSHWVKKRYIEPSAHNTSFQGGDGLTRKFIPAKLADNPYLAEDGVYEQMLKSL
;
A
#
# COMPACT_ATOMS: atom_id res chain seq x y z
N MET A 1 6.63 -9.88 14.44
CA MET A 1 6.59 -11.26 14.99
C MET A 1 5.17 -11.77 14.95
N THR A 2 4.92 -12.86 14.26
CA THR A 2 3.62 -13.53 14.26
C THR A 2 3.45 -14.24 15.57
N ILE A 3 2.41 -13.90 16.35
CA ILE A 3 2.11 -14.53 17.63
C ILE A 3 1.63 -15.95 17.38
N PRO A 4 2.25 -16.99 17.98
CA PRO A 4 1.80 -18.35 17.80
C PRO A 4 0.34 -18.52 18.24
N PRO A 5 -0.49 -19.28 17.49
CA PRO A 5 -1.92 -19.41 17.74
C PRO A 5 -2.28 -20.09 19.07
N GLU A 6 -1.32 -20.77 19.68
CA GLU A 6 -1.46 -21.41 21.00
C GLU A 6 -1.28 -20.44 22.18
N TYR A 7 -0.75 -19.23 21.94
CA TYR A 7 -0.56 -18.23 22.99
C TYR A 7 -1.88 -17.61 23.41
N LEU A 8 -2.07 -17.43 24.72
CA LEU A 8 -3.30 -16.88 25.28
C LEU A 8 -3.13 -15.38 25.56
N LYS A 9 -4.00 -14.54 24.99
CA LYS A 9 -3.99 -13.10 25.26
C LYS A 9 -4.31 -12.82 26.74
N LYS A 10 -3.48 -12.01 27.38
CA LYS A 10 -3.58 -11.63 28.80
C LYS A 10 -4.83 -10.79 29.02
N LYS A 11 -5.80 -11.32 29.80
CA LYS A 11 -7.04 -10.63 30.17
C LYS A 11 -7.11 -10.26 31.65
N SER A 12 -6.18 -10.81 32.46
CA SER A 12 -6.09 -10.57 33.89
C SER A 12 -4.65 -10.67 34.37
N LYS A 13 -4.37 -10.23 35.59
CA LYS A 13 -3.04 -10.38 36.22
C LYS A 13 -2.75 -11.83 36.63
N THR A 14 -3.77 -12.69 36.73
CA THR A 14 -3.61 -14.09 37.16
C THR A 14 -3.21 -14.96 35.97
N ILE A 15 -2.15 -15.77 36.17
CA ILE A 15 -1.69 -16.72 35.13
C ILE A 15 -2.61 -17.94 35.17
N PRO A 16 -3.30 -18.30 34.06
CA PRO A 16 -4.17 -19.48 34.00
C PRO A 16 -3.37 -20.76 34.18
N PHE A 17 -4.05 -21.84 34.63
CA PHE A 17 -3.43 -23.16 34.69
C PHE A 17 -3.04 -23.65 33.30
N GLY A 18 -1.85 -24.23 33.18
CA GLY A 18 -1.31 -24.68 31.89
C GLY A 18 -0.62 -23.59 31.06
N TYR A 19 -0.41 -22.41 31.66
CA TYR A 19 0.28 -21.30 31.01
C TYR A 19 1.34 -20.67 31.94
N GLU A 20 2.33 -20.00 31.35
CA GLU A 20 3.36 -19.20 32.01
C GLU A 20 3.46 -17.80 31.35
N LEU A 21 4.25 -16.91 31.93
CA LEU A 21 4.52 -15.61 31.34
C LEU A 21 5.31 -15.80 30.06
N SER A 22 4.86 -15.12 29.02
CA SER A 22 5.54 -15.11 27.73
C SER A 22 6.53 -13.94 27.66
N GLU A 23 7.58 -14.08 26.86
CA GLU A 23 8.48 -13.00 26.45
C GLU A 23 7.75 -11.97 25.55
N ILE A 24 6.61 -12.36 24.97
CA ILE A 24 5.76 -11.47 24.18
C ILE A 24 4.83 -10.73 25.13
N GLU A 25 4.96 -9.42 25.21
CA GLU A 25 4.15 -8.57 26.08
C GLU A 25 2.64 -8.75 25.78
N GLY A 26 1.84 -8.88 26.83
CA GLY A 26 0.38 -9.06 26.71
C GLY A 26 -0.08 -10.48 26.41
N TYR A 27 0.79 -11.49 26.45
CA TYR A 27 0.44 -12.89 26.20
C TYR A 27 0.98 -13.85 27.26
N PHE A 28 0.34 -15.02 27.36
CA PHE A 28 0.80 -16.17 28.13
C PHE A 28 1.23 -17.28 27.17
N LYS A 29 2.34 -17.94 27.46
CA LYS A 29 2.86 -19.09 26.72
C LYS A 29 2.26 -20.38 27.27
N PRO A 30 1.80 -21.33 26.46
CA PRO A 30 1.27 -22.61 26.94
C PRO A 30 2.38 -23.50 27.48
N ILE A 31 2.07 -24.27 28.51
CA ILE A 31 2.89 -25.39 29.05
C ILE A 31 2.21 -26.68 28.57
N PRO A 32 2.69 -27.32 27.48
CA PRO A 32 1.98 -28.42 26.82
C PRO A 32 1.66 -29.58 27.77
N GLN A 33 2.63 -29.99 28.61
CA GLN A 33 2.46 -31.09 29.56
C GLN A 33 1.33 -30.84 30.56
N GLN A 34 1.25 -29.61 31.10
CA GLN A 34 0.17 -29.27 32.07
C GLN A 34 -1.19 -29.20 31.39
N LEU A 35 -1.24 -28.77 30.14
CA LEU A 35 -2.49 -28.74 29.36
C LEU A 35 -2.96 -30.15 28.99
N GLU A 36 -2.05 -31.06 28.67
CA GLU A 36 -2.39 -32.48 28.42
C GLU A 36 -2.97 -33.15 29.65
N VAL A 37 -2.35 -32.99 30.80
CA VAL A 37 -2.86 -33.49 32.07
C VAL A 37 -4.23 -32.91 32.41
N LEU A 38 -4.43 -31.60 32.22
CA LEU A 38 -5.71 -30.95 32.39
C LEU A 38 -6.79 -31.59 31.49
N HIS A 39 -6.48 -31.77 30.20
CA HIS A 39 -7.40 -32.35 29.23
C HIS A 39 -7.76 -33.82 29.57
N LYS A 40 -6.77 -34.61 29.99
CA LYS A 40 -6.96 -35.99 30.47
C LYS A 40 -8.04 -36.06 31.54
N TYR A 41 -7.88 -35.26 32.59
CA TYR A 41 -8.80 -35.27 33.73
C TYR A 41 -10.15 -34.63 33.43
N LEU A 42 -10.23 -33.59 32.61
CA LEU A 42 -11.51 -33.03 32.13
C LEU A 42 -12.34 -34.04 31.35
N ASN A 43 -11.70 -34.91 30.56
CA ASN A 43 -12.39 -35.99 29.85
C ASN A 43 -12.88 -37.08 30.81
N LEU A 44 -12.04 -37.52 31.76
CA LEU A 44 -12.44 -38.49 32.77
C LEU A 44 -13.61 -38.03 33.63
N ILE A 45 -13.66 -36.73 33.99
CA ILE A 45 -14.82 -36.16 34.70
C ILE A 45 -16.07 -36.18 33.84
N ARG A 46 -15.96 -35.83 32.56
CA ARG A 46 -17.10 -35.86 31.63
C ARG A 46 -17.66 -37.28 31.39
N GLU A 47 -16.78 -38.27 31.41
CA GLU A 47 -17.13 -39.68 31.33
C GLU A 47 -17.61 -40.25 32.64
N GLN A 48 -17.74 -39.43 33.69
CA GLN A 48 -18.10 -39.82 35.07
C GLN A 48 -17.19 -40.88 35.72
N LYS A 49 -15.95 -40.97 35.22
CA LYS A 49 -14.92 -41.91 35.71
C LYS A 49 -14.05 -41.31 36.84
N CYS A 50 -14.15 -40.02 37.11
CA CYS A 50 -13.39 -39.31 38.12
C CYS A 50 -14.20 -38.15 38.69
N SER A 51 -14.16 -37.96 40.02
CA SER A 51 -14.81 -36.83 40.67
C SER A 51 -13.97 -35.53 40.52
N LEU A 52 -14.59 -34.36 40.67
CA LEU A 52 -13.90 -33.05 40.61
C LEU A 52 -12.80 -32.90 41.69
N ARG A 53 -13.03 -33.48 42.88
CA ARG A 53 -12.05 -33.42 43.99
C ARG A 53 -10.86 -34.34 43.74
N GLU A 54 -11.12 -35.55 43.28
CA GLU A 54 -10.12 -36.54 42.91
C GLU A 54 -9.25 -36.05 41.75
N ALA A 55 -9.85 -35.53 40.67
CA ALA A 55 -9.13 -34.92 39.57
C ALA A 55 -8.24 -33.75 40.02
N SER A 56 -8.70 -32.91 40.95
CA SER A 56 -7.92 -31.81 41.50
C SER A 56 -6.67 -32.31 42.21
N SER A 57 -6.78 -33.44 42.99
CA SER A 57 -5.65 -34.07 43.69
C SER A 57 -4.65 -34.69 42.70
N LEU A 58 -5.15 -35.43 41.72
CA LEU A 58 -4.32 -36.10 40.71
C LEU A 58 -3.58 -35.10 39.78
N ILE A 59 -4.25 -34.03 39.37
CA ILE A 59 -3.62 -32.94 38.62
C ILE A 59 -2.48 -32.30 39.41
N GLN A 60 -2.67 -32.09 40.71
CA GLN A 60 -1.62 -31.55 41.59
C GLN A 60 -0.44 -32.51 41.69
N GLN A 61 -0.68 -33.83 41.79
CA GLN A 61 0.38 -34.83 41.84
C GLN A 61 1.17 -34.91 40.52
N GLU A 62 0.49 -34.90 39.35
CA GLU A 62 1.14 -35.02 38.04
C GLU A 62 1.83 -33.72 37.57
N THR A 63 1.37 -32.54 38.01
CA THR A 63 1.87 -31.25 37.51
C THR A 63 2.58 -30.39 38.53
N ASN A 64 2.59 -30.82 39.79
CA ASN A 64 3.05 -30.06 40.97
C ASN A 64 2.41 -28.64 41.09
N ARG A 65 1.24 -28.44 40.45
CA ARG A 65 0.51 -27.18 40.46
C ARG A 65 -0.96 -27.39 40.86
N LYS A 66 -1.41 -26.66 41.87
CA LYS A 66 -2.77 -26.79 42.40
C LYS A 66 -3.81 -26.18 41.45
N LEU A 67 -4.83 -26.96 41.10
CA LEU A 67 -6.02 -26.50 40.40
C LEU A 67 -7.26 -26.89 41.23
N SER A 68 -8.02 -25.90 41.71
CA SER A 68 -9.16 -26.19 42.59
C SER A 68 -10.30 -26.89 41.86
N HIS A 69 -11.08 -27.70 42.60
CA HIS A 69 -12.27 -28.35 42.03
C HIS A 69 -13.32 -27.35 41.49
N VAL A 70 -13.38 -26.12 42.04
CA VAL A 70 -14.21 -25.03 41.53
C VAL A 70 -13.71 -24.54 40.18
N SER A 71 -12.38 -24.42 40.01
CA SER A 71 -11.78 -24.06 38.73
C SER A 71 -12.01 -25.14 37.66
N LEU A 72 -11.90 -26.44 38.04
CA LEU A 72 -12.23 -27.56 37.15
C LEU A 72 -13.68 -27.53 36.71
N LYS A 73 -14.64 -27.24 37.59
CA LYS A 73 -16.04 -27.06 37.27
C LYS A 73 -16.23 -25.95 36.23
N ASN A 74 -15.59 -24.80 36.43
CA ASN A 74 -15.61 -23.69 35.49
C ASN A 74 -15.07 -24.05 34.08
N TYR A 75 -14.04 -24.92 34.02
CA TYR A 75 -13.56 -25.43 32.71
C TYR A 75 -14.57 -26.36 32.03
N ILE A 76 -15.38 -27.09 32.77
CA ILE A 76 -16.44 -27.96 32.23
C ILE A 76 -17.63 -27.13 31.76
N ASP A 77 -18.07 -26.17 32.58
CA ASP A 77 -19.28 -25.37 32.33
C ASP A 77 -19.08 -24.34 31.20
N LYS A 78 -17.86 -23.86 30.97
CA LYS A 78 -17.53 -22.80 29.98
C LYS A 78 -17.38 -23.26 28.53
N GLY A 79 -17.78 -24.48 28.16
CA GLY A 79 -17.94 -24.76 26.75
C GLY A 79 -17.47 -26.08 26.17
N PRO A 80 -17.69 -26.30 24.89
CA PRO A 80 -17.37 -27.55 24.18
C PRO A 80 -15.86 -27.84 24.27
N SER A 81 -15.50 -29.13 24.36
CA SER A 81 -14.12 -29.59 24.50
C SER A 81 -13.19 -28.89 23.51
N LEU A 82 -11.97 -28.63 23.93
CA LEU A 82 -10.93 -28.08 23.02
C LEU A 82 -10.79 -28.91 21.75
N GLU A 83 -11.09 -30.19 21.81
CA GLU A 83 -11.14 -31.11 20.66
C GLU A 83 -12.25 -30.76 19.66
N SER A 84 -13.44 -30.38 20.14
CA SER A 84 -14.53 -29.97 19.25
C SER A 84 -14.26 -28.60 18.61
N ARG A 85 -13.57 -27.71 19.31
CA ARG A 85 -13.08 -26.45 18.75
C ARG A 85 -11.97 -26.69 17.73
N ARG A 86 -10.99 -27.58 18.01
CA ARG A 86 -9.95 -27.99 17.04
C ARG A 86 -10.57 -28.66 15.82
N LYS A 87 -11.54 -29.57 15.97
CA LYS A 87 -12.25 -30.20 14.85
C LYS A 87 -13.01 -29.16 14.00
N LYS A 88 -13.71 -28.20 14.64
CA LYS A 88 -14.40 -27.10 13.92
C LYS A 88 -13.42 -26.19 13.18
N THR A 89 -12.30 -25.81 13.82
CA THR A 89 -11.26 -24.97 13.21
C THR A 89 -10.55 -25.71 12.07
N LEU A 90 -10.28 -27.00 12.23
CA LEU A 90 -9.69 -27.82 11.17
C LEU A 90 -10.63 -28.03 10.00
N ALA A 91 -11.93 -28.23 10.24
CA ALA A 91 -12.96 -28.33 9.21
C ALA A 91 -13.11 -26.99 8.45
N LYS A 92 -13.04 -25.86 9.15
CA LYS A 92 -13.07 -24.52 8.53
C LYS A 92 -11.83 -24.31 7.64
N LYS A 93 -10.64 -24.61 8.14
CA LYS A 93 -9.39 -24.51 7.36
C LYS A 93 -9.37 -25.44 6.15
N LYS A 94 -9.92 -26.66 6.26
CA LYS A 94 -10.06 -27.59 5.11
C LYS A 94 -11.03 -27.03 4.05
N LYS A 95 -12.14 -26.40 4.45
CA LYS A 95 -13.06 -25.72 3.51
C LYS A 95 -12.40 -24.53 2.81
N GLU A 96 -11.69 -23.69 3.56
CA GLU A 96 -10.95 -22.53 3.01
C GLU A 96 -9.87 -22.99 2.02
N LEU A 97 -9.13 -24.07 2.36
CA LEU A 97 -8.12 -24.64 1.47
C LEU A 97 -8.71 -25.22 0.19
N ALA A 98 -9.87 -25.89 0.28
CA ALA A 98 -10.57 -26.41 -0.88
C ALA A 98 -11.07 -25.29 -1.81
N GLN A 99 -11.62 -24.22 -1.24
CA GLN A 99 -12.03 -23.04 -2.01
C GLN A 99 -10.83 -22.32 -2.66
N ALA A 100 -9.70 -22.20 -1.94
CA ALA A 100 -8.49 -21.61 -2.49
C ALA A 100 -7.92 -22.46 -3.65
N LYS A 101 -7.90 -23.78 -3.53
CA LYS A 101 -7.50 -24.70 -4.62
C LYS A 101 -8.41 -24.58 -5.85
N LYS A 102 -9.74 -24.43 -5.64
CA LYS A 102 -10.68 -24.23 -6.77
C LYS A 102 -10.41 -22.92 -7.48
N LYS A 103 -10.21 -21.81 -6.73
CA LYS A 103 -9.87 -20.49 -7.31
C LYS A 103 -8.52 -20.49 -8.04
N LEU A 104 -7.54 -21.26 -7.54
CA LEU A 104 -6.25 -21.40 -8.20
C LEU A 104 -6.40 -22.11 -9.55
N LYS A 105 -7.16 -23.21 -9.58
CA LYS A 105 -7.43 -23.97 -10.82
C LYS A 105 -8.18 -23.13 -11.85
N GLU A 106 -9.13 -22.30 -11.41
CA GLU A 106 -9.86 -21.35 -12.29
C GLU A 106 -8.92 -20.28 -12.85
N LYS A 107 -7.96 -19.78 -12.03
CA LYS A 107 -6.94 -18.83 -12.49
C LYS A 107 -5.97 -19.47 -13.50
N GLU A 108 -5.53 -20.70 -13.25
CA GLU A 108 -4.64 -21.44 -14.17
C GLU A 108 -5.31 -21.66 -15.54
N THR A 109 -6.61 -21.97 -15.53
CA THR A 109 -7.38 -22.14 -16.77
C THR A 109 -7.51 -20.82 -17.53
N ARG A 110 -7.77 -19.70 -16.83
CA ARG A 110 -7.79 -18.36 -17.45
C ARG A 110 -6.43 -17.97 -18.03
N LEU A 111 -5.34 -18.21 -17.30
CA LEU A 111 -3.99 -17.91 -17.79
C LEU A 111 -3.66 -18.68 -19.06
N LYS A 112 -4.05 -19.95 -19.15
CA LYS A 112 -3.85 -20.77 -20.37
C LYS A 112 -4.64 -20.19 -21.55
N THR A 113 -5.90 -19.78 -21.31
CA THR A 113 -6.72 -19.15 -22.36
C THR A 113 -6.15 -17.83 -22.81
N GLU A 114 -5.66 -16.99 -21.89
CA GLU A 114 -5.00 -15.73 -22.20
C GLU A 114 -3.68 -15.94 -22.98
N GLN A 115 -2.90 -16.95 -22.61
CA GLN A 115 -1.67 -17.32 -23.34
C GLN A 115 -1.97 -17.81 -24.78
N GLU A 116 -3.06 -18.59 -24.97
CA GLU A 116 -3.48 -18.98 -26.33
C GLU A 116 -3.96 -17.81 -27.17
N VAL A 117 -4.71 -16.87 -26.54
CA VAL A 117 -5.14 -15.63 -27.21
C VAL A 117 -3.94 -14.76 -27.58
N LEU A 118 -2.96 -14.63 -26.66
CA LEU A 118 -1.73 -13.89 -26.93
C LEU A 118 -0.91 -14.53 -28.07
N LYS A 119 -0.81 -15.87 -28.07
CA LYS A 119 -0.11 -16.61 -29.13
C LYS A 119 -0.77 -16.43 -30.50
N LYS A 120 -2.11 -16.46 -30.56
CA LYS A 120 -2.86 -16.17 -31.79
C LYS A 120 -2.77 -14.70 -32.21
N ALA A 121 -2.65 -13.77 -31.26
CA ALA A 121 -2.45 -12.35 -31.53
C ALA A 121 -1.03 -12.08 -32.07
N THR A 122 0.00 -12.72 -31.48
CA THR A 122 1.38 -12.62 -31.99
C THR A 122 1.53 -13.25 -33.38
N GLU A 123 0.88 -14.40 -33.64
CA GLU A 123 0.88 -15.03 -34.97
C GLU A 123 0.17 -14.17 -36.04
N LYS A 124 -0.87 -13.40 -35.65
CA LYS A 124 -1.51 -12.40 -36.53
C LYS A 124 -0.67 -11.13 -36.73
N THR A 125 0.15 -10.76 -35.76
CA THR A 125 1.01 -9.55 -35.85
C THR A 125 2.28 -9.82 -36.66
N THR A 126 2.78 -11.05 -36.65
CA THR A 126 3.94 -11.45 -37.50
C THR A 126 3.61 -11.57 -38.99
N SER A 127 2.31 -11.57 -39.37
CA SER A 127 1.92 -11.58 -40.78
C SER A 127 1.73 -10.17 -41.42
N LYS A 128 1.86 -9.09 -40.63
CA LYS A 128 2.00 -7.73 -41.14
C LYS A 128 3.46 -7.32 -41.08
N VAL A 129 4.21 -7.65 -42.11
CA VAL A 129 5.49 -7.00 -42.37
C VAL A 129 5.17 -5.56 -42.68
N VAL A 130 5.42 -4.66 -41.71
CA VAL A 130 5.39 -3.21 -41.91
C VAL A 130 6.54 -2.91 -42.89
N THR A 131 6.23 -2.41 -44.07
CA THR A 131 7.25 -2.08 -45.07
C THR A 131 8.11 -0.92 -44.55
N GLU A 132 9.38 -0.87 -44.97
CA GLU A 132 10.30 0.21 -44.58
C GLU A 132 9.73 1.59 -44.93
N ASP A 133 8.96 1.71 -46.01
CA ASP A 133 8.27 2.92 -46.41
C ASP A 133 7.18 3.35 -45.41
N GLU A 134 6.41 2.42 -44.85
CA GLU A 134 5.40 2.73 -43.81
C GLU A 134 6.06 3.17 -42.50
N LEU A 135 7.23 2.59 -42.17
CA LEU A 135 8.02 3.00 -40.99
C LEU A 135 8.59 4.42 -41.20
N GLN A 136 9.14 4.72 -42.39
CA GLN A 136 9.67 6.05 -42.72
C GLN A 136 8.59 7.10 -42.74
N THR A 137 7.43 6.80 -43.33
CA THR A 137 6.28 7.72 -43.39
C THR A 137 5.74 8.01 -41.99
N THR A 138 5.62 7.00 -41.14
CA THR A 138 5.19 7.15 -39.75
C THR A 138 6.21 7.95 -38.94
N THR A 139 7.50 7.68 -39.10
CA THR A 139 8.57 8.41 -38.44
C THR A 139 8.62 9.87 -38.87
N SER A 140 8.45 10.15 -40.15
CA SER A 140 8.40 11.52 -40.72
C SER A 140 7.20 12.31 -40.18
N SER A 141 6.02 11.70 -40.12
CA SER A 141 4.81 12.33 -39.59
C SER A 141 4.91 12.61 -38.09
N ILE A 142 5.53 11.72 -37.33
CA ILE A 142 5.81 11.95 -35.91
C ILE A 142 6.82 13.09 -35.73
N GLN A 143 7.89 13.13 -36.51
CA GLN A 143 8.88 14.21 -36.47
C GLN A 143 8.27 15.57 -36.83
N GLU A 144 7.39 15.62 -37.81
CA GLU A 144 6.69 16.84 -38.20
C GLU A 144 5.70 17.32 -37.15
N THR A 145 4.97 16.37 -36.53
CA THR A 145 4.09 16.64 -35.36
C THR A 145 4.88 17.16 -34.18
N LEU A 146 6.05 16.56 -33.86
CA LEU A 146 6.93 17.02 -32.78
C LEU A 146 7.53 18.41 -33.07
N LYS A 147 7.89 18.72 -34.33
CA LYS A 147 8.39 20.05 -34.71
C LYS A 147 7.34 21.15 -34.55
N ASN A 148 6.08 20.84 -34.79
CA ASN A 148 4.97 21.78 -34.71
C ASN A 148 4.29 21.83 -33.33
N SER A 149 4.63 20.93 -32.41
CA SER A 149 4.06 20.93 -31.08
C SER A 149 4.84 21.87 -30.14
N LYS A 150 4.11 22.73 -29.42
CA LYS A 150 4.67 23.57 -28.38
C LYS A 150 5.00 22.71 -27.17
N VAL A 151 6.27 22.60 -26.83
CA VAL A 151 6.68 21.96 -25.56
C VAL A 151 6.33 22.90 -24.40
N ILE A 152 5.44 22.44 -23.53
CA ILE A 152 4.94 23.21 -22.38
C ILE A 152 5.73 22.91 -21.12
N PHE A 153 6.21 21.67 -21.01
CA PHE A 153 7.03 21.22 -19.89
C PHE A 153 8.14 20.29 -20.40
N HIS A 154 9.32 20.50 -19.90
CA HIS A 154 10.47 19.63 -20.10
C HIS A 154 10.95 19.13 -18.75
N ALA A 155 11.01 17.83 -18.55
CA ALA A 155 11.54 17.25 -17.33
C ALA A 155 13.07 17.45 -17.28
N ASN A 156 13.58 17.77 -16.11
CA ASN A 156 15.03 17.76 -15.89
C ASN A 156 15.55 16.34 -16.09
N GLU A 157 16.71 16.21 -16.71
CA GLU A 157 17.36 14.91 -16.88
C GLU A 157 17.69 14.26 -15.52
N GLY A 158 17.67 12.93 -15.51
CA GLY A 158 17.94 12.16 -14.29
C GLY A 158 16.69 11.92 -13.44
N PRO A 159 16.73 12.19 -12.11
CA PRO A 159 15.70 11.74 -11.17
C PRO A 159 14.28 12.22 -11.49
N GLN A 160 14.09 13.42 -12.04
CA GLN A 160 12.76 13.91 -12.40
C GLN A 160 12.19 13.14 -13.61
N THR A 161 13.02 12.89 -14.62
CA THR A 161 12.65 12.06 -15.76
C THR A 161 12.39 10.63 -15.33
N ASP A 162 13.23 10.05 -14.47
CA ASP A 162 13.04 8.70 -13.93
C ASP A 162 11.72 8.55 -13.17
N PHE A 163 11.35 9.57 -12.38
CA PHE A 163 10.08 9.59 -11.66
C PHE A 163 8.87 9.61 -12.60
N LEU A 164 8.90 10.48 -13.60
CA LEU A 164 7.81 10.59 -14.58
C LEU A 164 7.73 9.37 -15.49
N ALA A 165 8.85 8.68 -15.75
CA ALA A 165 8.89 7.46 -16.55
C ALA A 165 8.61 6.19 -15.77
N ALA A 166 8.59 6.25 -14.43
CA ALA A 166 8.48 5.07 -13.58
C ALA A 166 7.20 4.27 -13.81
N GLY A 167 7.35 2.98 -14.05
CA GLY A 167 6.25 2.03 -14.27
C GLY A 167 5.71 1.38 -12.99
N GLU A 168 6.39 1.55 -11.85
CA GLU A 168 6.02 0.97 -10.57
C GLU A 168 4.71 1.58 -10.05
N LYS A 169 3.95 0.78 -9.30
CA LYS A 169 2.65 1.19 -8.75
C LYS A 169 2.75 2.25 -7.67
N ASP A 170 3.87 2.34 -6.99
CA ASP A 170 4.08 3.21 -5.84
C ASP A 170 5.53 3.71 -5.84
N VAL A 171 5.73 4.99 -6.12
CA VAL A 171 7.06 5.59 -6.27
C VAL A 171 7.24 6.76 -5.33
N LEU A 172 8.34 6.73 -4.58
CA LEU A 172 8.81 7.85 -3.78
C LEU A 172 9.94 8.59 -4.50
N TYR A 173 9.75 9.87 -4.79
CA TYR A 173 10.76 10.81 -5.25
C TYR A 173 11.20 11.69 -4.08
N GLY A 174 12.34 11.40 -3.50
CA GLY A 174 12.74 11.99 -2.23
C GLY A 174 14.18 12.45 -2.20
N GLY A 175 14.49 13.40 -1.31
CA GLY A 175 15.83 13.95 -1.12
C GLY A 175 15.84 15.46 -0.95
N ALA A 176 16.90 16.14 -1.41
CA ALA A 176 17.10 17.56 -1.18
C ALA A 176 15.94 18.45 -1.66
N ALA A 177 15.73 19.56 -0.95
CA ALA A 177 14.86 20.63 -1.43
C ALA A 177 15.37 21.16 -2.78
N GLY A 178 14.47 21.68 -3.61
CA GLY A 178 14.84 22.24 -4.91
C GLY A 178 14.99 21.23 -6.05
N GLY A 179 14.89 19.92 -5.81
CA GLY A 179 15.06 18.87 -6.84
C GLY A 179 13.90 18.73 -7.85
N GLY A 180 12.99 19.71 -7.98
CA GLY A 180 11.91 19.68 -8.98
C GLY A 180 10.74 18.74 -8.64
N LYS A 181 10.66 18.20 -7.40
CA LYS A 181 9.69 17.19 -6.97
C LYS A 181 8.25 17.64 -7.11
N SER A 182 7.87 18.80 -6.58
CA SER A 182 6.49 19.32 -6.63
C SER A 182 6.04 19.63 -8.05
N TYR A 183 6.98 20.00 -8.94
CA TYR A 183 6.69 20.18 -10.35
C TYR A 183 6.31 18.85 -11.03
N ALA A 184 7.12 17.80 -10.78
CA ALA A 184 6.82 16.46 -11.29
C ALA A 184 5.45 15.95 -10.77
N MET A 185 5.11 16.27 -9.53
CA MET A 185 3.83 15.91 -8.91
C MET A 185 2.62 16.59 -9.60
N ILE A 186 2.80 17.79 -10.13
CA ILE A 186 1.75 18.51 -10.89
C ILE A 186 1.62 17.95 -12.31
N ILE A 187 2.72 17.53 -12.92
CA ILE A 187 2.75 17.08 -14.32
C ILE A 187 2.28 15.63 -14.47
N ASP A 188 2.69 14.73 -13.58
CA ASP A 188 2.43 13.29 -13.74
C ASP A 188 0.92 12.92 -13.86
N PRO A 189 -0.02 13.55 -13.12
CA PRO A 189 -1.45 13.27 -13.27
C PRO A 189 -2.02 13.66 -14.63
N LEU A 190 -1.34 14.51 -15.43
CA LEU A 190 -1.81 14.90 -16.77
C LEU A 190 -1.77 13.74 -17.77
N ARG A 191 -1.03 12.69 -17.50
CA ARG A 191 -0.84 11.51 -18.36
C ARG A 191 -2.13 10.95 -18.94
N TYR A 192 -3.20 10.94 -18.16
CA TYR A 192 -4.50 10.40 -18.56
C TYR A 192 -5.62 11.45 -18.63
N CYS A 193 -5.30 12.75 -18.58
CA CYS A 193 -6.31 13.81 -18.64
C CYS A 193 -7.07 13.90 -19.98
N HIS A 194 -6.65 13.16 -21.00
CA HIS A 194 -7.40 12.95 -22.23
C HIS A 194 -8.51 11.89 -22.11
N LYS A 195 -8.60 11.14 -20.97
CA LYS A 195 -9.57 10.07 -20.73
C LYS A 195 -10.61 10.48 -19.69
N LYS A 196 -11.88 10.36 -20.02
CA LYS A 196 -13.02 10.77 -19.16
C LYS A 196 -13.02 10.12 -17.77
N ALA A 197 -12.61 8.87 -17.67
CA ALA A 197 -12.62 8.13 -16.41
C ALA A 197 -11.45 8.49 -15.48
N HIS A 198 -10.49 9.32 -15.95
CA HIS A 198 -9.35 9.70 -15.13
C HIS A 198 -9.76 10.65 -14.00
N ARG A 199 -9.38 10.28 -12.79
CA ARG A 199 -9.52 11.11 -11.58
C ARG A 199 -8.22 11.05 -10.79
N ALA A 200 -7.58 12.18 -10.62
CA ALA A 200 -6.35 12.33 -9.86
C ALA A 200 -6.60 13.14 -8.60
N LEU A 201 -5.87 12.82 -7.53
CA LEU A 201 -5.89 13.53 -6.26
C LEU A 201 -4.45 13.87 -5.85
N ILE A 202 -4.16 15.16 -5.72
CA ILE A 202 -2.89 15.68 -5.19
C ILE A 202 -3.11 16.09 -3.75
N LEU A 203 -2.28 15.59 -2.84
CA LEU A 203 -2.41 15.81 -1.40
C LEU A 203 -1.18 16.46 -0.81
N ARG A 204 -1.41 17.40 0.08
CA ARG A 204 -0.42 17.98 1.01
C ARG A 204 -0.96 18.00 2.43
N ARG A 205 -0.14 18.40 3.39
CA ARG A 205 -0.58 18.49 4.79
C ARG A 205 -1.58 19.61 5.02
N SER A 206 -1.38 20.78 4.42
CA SER A 206 -2.23 21.94 4.67
C SER A 206 -2.62 22.67 3.40
N MET A 207 -3.72 23.43 3.48
CA MET A 207 -4.20 24.25 2.37
C MET A 207 -3.21 25.37 1.95
N PRO A 208 -2.53 26.08 2.88
CA PRO A 208 -1.52 27.07 2.50
C PRO A 208 -0.38 26.47 1.65
N GLU A 209 0.06 25.26 1.97
CA GLU A 209 1.11 24.57 1.22
C GLU A 209 0.71 24.18 -0.21
N LEU A 210 -0.61 24.01 -0.47
CA LEU A 210 -1.12 23.70 -1.81
C LEU A 210 -1.13 24.90 -2.75
N ARG A 211 -1.08 26.14 -2.24
CA ARG A 211 -1.23 27.36 -3.07
C ARG A 211 -0.25 27.39 -4.22
N GLU A 212 1.04 27.18 -3.94
CA GLU A 212 2.07 27.19 -4.97
C GLU A 212 1.81 26.15 -6.06
N MET A 213 1.40 24.93 -5.66
CA MET A 213 1.08 23.86 -6.61
C MET A 213 -0.13 24.22 -7.47
N ILE A 214 -1.17 24.82 -6.86
CA ILE A 214 -2.37 25.28 -7.57
C ILE A 214 -1.99 26.39 -8.57
N ASP A 215 -1.18 27.35 -8.16
CA ASP A 215 -0.76 28.47 -9.01
C ASP A 215 0.07 27.97 -10.21
N LYS A 216 1.01 27.04 -9.97
CA LYS A 216 1.75 26.37 -11.05
C LYS A 216 0.84 25.58 -11.99
N SER A 217 -0.19 24.91 -11.45
CA SER A 217 -1.17 24.21 -12.29
C SER A 217 -1.98 25.17 -13.15
N ARG A 218 -2.28 26.39 -12.67
CA ARG A 218 -2.97 27.44 -13.46
C ARG A 218 -2.13 27.94 -14.63
N GLU A 219 -0.82 27.96 -14.47
CA GLU A 219 0.11 28.31 -15.56
C GLU A 219 0.17 27.20 -16.63
N LEU A 220 0.20 25.94 -16.22
CA LEU A 220 0.52 24.80 -17.09
C LEU A 220 -0.70 24.11 -17.71
N TYR A 221 -1.74 23.85 -16.93
CA TYR A 221 -2.84 22.99 -17.36
C TYR A 221 -3.66 23.57 -18.51
N PRO A 222 -3.99 24.89 -18.57
CA PRO A 222 -4.68 25.46 -19.70
C PRO A 222 -3.86 25.45 -21.00
N GLN A 223 -2.52 25.47 -20.90
CA GLN A 223 -1.63 25.38 -22.05
C GLN A 223 -1.58 23.95 -22.60
N ALA A 224 -1.53 22.94 -21.69
CA ALA A 224 -1.50 21.52 -22.05
C ALA A 224 -2.87 21.01 -22.54
N PHE A 225 -3.94 21.55 -21.98
CA PHE A 225 -5.32 21.18 -22.28
C PHE A 225 -6.18 22.44 -22.45
N PRO A 226 -6.19 23.05 -23.64
CA PRO A 226 -7.05 24.21 -23.91
C PRO A 226 -8.51 23.90 -23.56
N GLY A 227 -9.13 24.76 -22.73
CA GLY A 227 -10.48 24.58 -22.21
C GLY A 227 -10.55 23.87 -20.84
N ALA A 228 -9.43 23.50 -20.24
CA ALA A 228 -9.39 23.09 -18.83
C ALA A 228 -9.83 24.24 -17.92
N LYS A 229 -10.69 23.95 -16.92
CA LYS A 229 -11.26 24.96 -16.02
C LYS A 229 -11.04 24.57 -14.56
N PHE A 230 -10.53 25.50 -13.77
CA PHE A 230 -10.35 25.33 -12.33
C PHE A 230 -11.58 25.83 -11.56
N ARG A 231 -12.05 25.02 -10.61
CA ARG A 231 -13.12 25.37 -9.68
C ARG A 231 -12.50 25.75 -8.35
N GLU A 232 -12.60 27.01 -7.99
CA GLU A 232 -11.93 27.57 -6.81
C GLU A 232 -12.42 26.96 -5.49
N VAL A 233 -13.71 26.70 -5.35
CA VAL A 233 -14.28 26.18 -4.10
C VAL A 233 -13.87 24.74 -3.88
N GLU A 234 -14.03 23.90 -4.90
CA GLU A 234 -13.74 22.47 -4.83
C GLU A 234 -12.24 22.16 -4.99
N LYS A 235 -11.41 23.15 -5.35
CA LYS A 235 -9.98 22.98 -5.70
C LYS A 235 -9.78 21.90 -6.76
N LEU A 236 -10.59 21.95 -7.81
CA LEU A 236 -10.75 20.90 -8.80
C LEU A 236 -10.56 21.42 -10.23
N TRP A 237 -9.66 20.81 -10.98
CA TRP A 237 -9.59 20.96 -12.42
C TRP A 237 -10.57 20.04 -13.12
N ASN A 238 -11.34 20.61 -14.06
CA ASN A 238 -12.14 19.84 -15.03
C ASN A 238 -11.52 20.01 -16.42
N PHE A 239 -11.20 18.90 -17.03
CA PHE A 239 -10.63 18.86 -18.39
C PHE A 239 -11.72 18.66 -19.45
N PRO A 240 -11.50 19.07 -20.70
CA PRO A 240 -12.47 18.90 -21.78
C PRO A 240 -12.92 17.46 -21.99
N SER A 241 -12.06 16.49 -21.73
CA SER A 241 -12.38 15.04 -21.76
C SER A 241 -13.38 14.59 -20.70
N GLY A 242 -13.57 15.38 -19.64
CA GLY A 242 -14.27 15.02 -18.41
C GLY A 242 -13.36 14.45 -17.31
N ALA A 243 -12.05 14.35 -17.55
CA ALA A 243 -11.07 14.04 -16.51
C ALA A 243 -11.06 15.12 -15.44
N LYS A 244 -10.58 14.72 -14.24
CA LYS A 244 -10.53 15.62 -13.08
C LYS A 244 -9.20 15.46 -12.32
N VAL A 245 -8.64 16.60 -11.89
CA VAL A 245 -7.50 16.65 -10.96
C VAL A 245 -7.91 17.50 -9.77
N GLU A 246 -7.95 16.89 -8.60
CA GLU A 246 -8.36 17.50 -7.34
C GLU A 246 -7.15 17.79 -6.46
N PHE A 247 -7.14 18.95 -5.80
CA PHE A 247 -6.15 19.30 -4.77
C PHE A 247 -6.81 19.20 -3.40
N GLY A 248 -6.20 18.40 -2.53
CA GLY A 248 -6.71 18.15 -1.18
C GLY A 248 -5.62 18.23 -0.13
N PHE A 249 -6.01 18.22 1.14
CA PHE A 249 -5.07 18.28 2.25
C PHE A 249 -5.49 17.37 3.39
N LEU A 250 -4.50 16.96 4.20
CA LEU A 250 -4.64 16.05 5.34
C LEU A 250 -3.89 16.63 6.55
N GLU A 251 -4.56 17.47 7.34
CA GLU A 251 -4.00 18.00 8.58
C GLU A 251 -3.97 16.94 9.68
N ARG A 252 -4.96 16.04 9.68
CA ARG A 252 -5.15 14.96 10.64
C ARG A 252 -5.47 13.66 9.89
N ASP A 253 -5.16 12.54 10.49
CA ASP A 253 -5.50 11.22 9.92
C ASP A 253 -6.99 11.06 9.60
N ALA A 254 -7.89 11.67 10.41
CA ALA A 254 -9.33 11.64 10.17
C ALA A 254 -9.78 12.37 8.89
N ASP A 255 -8.95 13.25 8.33
CA ASP A 255 -9.30 13.99 7.11
C ASP A 255 -9.42 13.09 5.87
N VAL A 256 -8.86 11.88 5.90
CA VAL A 256 -9.02 10.89 4.85
C VAL A 256 -10.47 10.49 4.61
N TYR A 257 -11.33 10.62 5.61
CA TYR A 257 -12.76 10.29 5.49
C TYR A 257 -13.52 11.24 4.55
N ARG A 258 -12.97 12.44 4.23
CA ARG A 258 -13.52 13.33 3.18
C ARG A 258 -13.54 12.65 1.81
N TYR A 259 -12.62 11.71 1.60
CA TYR A 259 -12.48 10.94 0.35
C TYR A 259 -13.21 9.59 0.39
N GLN A 260 -14.03 9.37 1.41
CA GLN A 260 -14.84 8.15 1.52
C GLN A 260 -15.83 8.07 0.36
N GLY A 261 -15.93 6.87 -0.25
CA GLY A 261 -16.79 6.67 -1.42
C GLY A 261 -16.21 7.13 -2.75
N GLN A 262 -15.12 7.91 -2.75
CA GLN A 262 -14.43 8.35 -3.97
C GLN A 262 -13.59 7.23 -4.58
N ALA A 263 -13.28 7.38 -5.87
CA ALA A 263 -12.39 6.51 -6.61
C ALA A 263 -11.43 7.36 -7.44
N TYR A 264 -10.15 7.05 -7.35
CA TYR A 264 -9.09 7.75 -8.07
C TYR A 264 -8.27 6.76 -8.87
N SER A 265 -7.84 7.16 -10.05
CA SER A 265 -6.89 6.39 -10.86
C SER A 265 -5.44 6.78 -10.57
N TRP A 266 -5.23 7.94 -9.96
CA TRP A 266 -3.94 8.44 -9.54
C TRP A 266 -4.06 9.19 -8.22
N ILE A 267 -3.14 8.93 -7.28
CA ILE A 267 -3.06 9.67 -6.03
C ILE A 267 -1.61 10.06 -5.77
N GLY A 268 -1.39 11.35 -5.53
CA GLY A 268 -0.09 11.91 -5.22
C GLY A 268 -0.04 12.49 -3.82
N PHE A 269 0.97 12.11 -3.04
CA PHE A 269 1.28 12.69 -1.73
C PHE A 269 2.53 13.53 -1.83
N ASP A 270 2.38 14.84 -1.87
CA ASP A 270 3.52 15.75 -1.82
C ASP A 270 3.93 15.98 -0.37
N GLU A 271 5.23 15.91 -0.09
CA GLU A 271 5.80 15.97 1.27
C GLU A 271 5.21 14.90 2.23
N ILE A 272 5.20 13.64 1.79
CA ILE A 272 4.57 12.54 2.54
C ILE A 272 5.13 12.36 3.96
N THR A 273 6.36 12.79 4.22
CA THR A 273 6.99 12.77 5.55
C THR A 273 6.32 13.69 6.57
N HIS A 274 5.44 14.59 6.13
CA HIS A 274 4.61 15.40 7.03
C HIS A 274 3.44 14.61 7.63
N LEU A 275 3.08 13.45 7.10
CA LEU A 275 2.05 12.57 7.66
C LEU A 275 2.66 11.71 8.78
N PRO A 276 2.12 11.80 10.01
CA PRO A 276 2.75 11.14 11.17
C PRO A 276 2.73 9.61 11.09
N THR A 277 1.73 9.05 10.43
CA THR A 277 1.55 7.59 10.29
C THR A 277 1.26 7.20 8.84
N GLU A 278 1.46 5.93 8.51
CA GLU A 278 1.07 5.39 7.20
C GLU A 278 -0.44 5.16 7.03
N PHE A 279 -1.25 5.47 8.06
CA PHE A 279 -2.69 5.23 8.03
C PHE A 279 -3.37 5.95 6.85
N SER A 280 -3.09 7.25 6.68
CA SER A 280 -3.66 8.06 5.60
C SER A 280 -3.29 7.52 4.22
N TRP A 281 -2.04 7.08 4.05
CA TRP A 281 -1.57 6.44 2.82
C TRP A 281 -2.33 5.13 2.56
N ASN A 282 -2.41 4.23 3.53
CA ASN A 282 -3.09 2.94 3.42
C ASN A 282 -4.59 3.11 3.12
N TYR A 283 -5.25 4.07 3.78
CA TYR A 283 -6.67 4.36 3.54
C TYR A 283 -6.90 4.82 2.09
N LEU A 284 -6.12 5.79 1.62
CA LEU A 284 -6.29 6.35 0.29
C LEU A 284 -5.82 5.41 -0.83
N ALA A 285 -4.79 4.59 -0.59
CA ALA A 285 -4.41 3.52 -1.50
C ALA A 285 -5.58 2.56 -1.80
N SER A 286 -6.48 2.33 -0.83
CA SER A 286 -7.70 1.54 -1.04
C SER A 286 -8.73 2.22 -1.96
N ARG A 287 -8.59 3.52 -2.24
CA ARG A 287 -9.42 4.28 -3.18
C ARG A 287 -8.89 4.26 -4.60
N LEU A 288 -7.71 3.66 -4.81
CA LEU A 288 -7.03 3.59 -6.10
C LEU A 288 -7.72 2.55 -7.00
N ARG A 289 -8.63 3.01 -7.83
CA ARG A 289 -9.42 2.19 -8.75
C ARG A 289 -9.96 3.00 -9.93
N THR A 290 -10.20 2.35 -11.05
CA THR A 290 -10.82 2.93 -12.25
C THR A 290 -11.75 1.93 -12.91
N THR A 291 -12.72 2.41 -13.66
CA THR A 291 -13.61 1.59 -14.50
C THR A 291 -13.07 1.45 -15.94
N ASP A 292 -12.07 2.21 -16.30
CA ASP A 292 -11.44 2.18 -17.62
C ASP A 292 -10.17 1.30 -17.56
N PRO A 293 -10.15 0.14 -18.21
CA PRO A 293 -8.99 -0.76 -18.20
C PRO A 293 -7.75 -0.19 -18.91
N SER A 294 -7.92 0.83 -19.73
CA SER A 294 -6.82 1.50 -20.42
C SER A 294 -6.08 2.53 -19.54
N ILE A 295 -6.56 2.78 -18.32
CA ILE A 295 -5.92 3.64 -17.33
C ILE A 295 -5.22 2.77 -16.29
N THR A 296 -3.92 2.84 -16.22
CA THR A 296 -3.15 2.23 -15.13
C THR A 296 -3.32 3.06 -13.86
N THR A 297 -3.71 2.42 -12.77
CA THR A 297 -3.81 3.07 -11.46
C THR A 297 -2.48 3.01 -10.73
N TYR A 298 -2.04 4.12 -10.11
CA TYR A 298 -0.77 4.19 -9.38
C TYR A 298 -0.69 5.35 -8.40
N LEU A 299 0.29 5.26 -7.50
CA LEU A 299 0.59 6.22 -6.45
C LEU A 299 1.92 6.90 -6.73
N ARG A 300 2.01 8.16 -6.34
CA ARG A 300 3.24 8.95 -6.40
C ARG A 300 3.43 9.69 -5.08
N CYS A 301 4.63 9.65 -4.57
CA CYS A 301 4.97 10.32 -3.33
C CYS A 301 6.20 11.18 -3.52
N THR A 302 6.26 12.33 -2.86
CA THR A 302 7.49 13.11 -2.72
C THR A 302 7.83 13.28 -1.26
N ALA A 303 9.11 13.49 -0.96
CA ALA A 303 9.56 13.77 0.41
C ALA A 303 10.84 14.61 0.41
N ASN A 304 10.94 15.48 1.40
CA ASN A 304 12.22 16.02 1.87
C ASN A 304 12.69 15.21 3.09
N PRO A 305 14.01 15.19 3.38
CA PRO A 305 14.51 14.63 4.64
C PRO A 305 13.89 15.34 5.84
N GLY A 306 13.63 14.61 6.92
CA GLY A 306 12.97 15.13 8.11
C GLY A 306 11.45 14.97 8.08
N GLY A 307 10.78 15.58 9.07
CA GLY A 307 9.32 15.43 9.27
C GLY A 307 8.95 14.25 10.17
N VAL A 308 7.75 14.37 10.76
CA VAL A 308 7.24 13.43 11.78
C VAL A 308 7.04 12.01 11.26
N GLY A 309 6.79 11.85 9.97
CA GLY A 309 6.57 10.57 9.31
C GLY A 309 7.82 9.93 8.70
N SER A 310 9.00 10.54 8.85
CA SER A 310 10.23 10.05 8.21
C SER A 310 10.53 8.59 8.51
N HIS A 311 10.23 8.13 9.72
CA HIS A 311 10.51 6.75 10.12
C HIS A 311 9.72 5.73 9.29
N TRP A 312 8.40 5.89 9.15
CA TRP A 312 7.59 4.95 8.39
C TRP A 312 7.86 5.04 6.88
N VAL A 313 8.12 6.27 6.35
CA VAL A 313 8.48 6.49 4.95
C VAL A 313 9.80 5.79 4.62
N LYS A 314 10.82 5.95 5.47
CA LYS A 314 12.10 5.28 5.32
C LYS A 314 11.96 3.76 5.30
N LYS A 315 11.21 3.21 6.25
CA LYS A 315 10.95 1.76 6.36
C LYS A 315 10.19 1.23 5.14
N ARG A 316 9.31 2.02 4.54
CA ARG A 316 8.46 1.60 3.42
C ARG A 316 9.20 1.64 2.08
N TYR A 317 10.03 2.66 1.84
CA TYR A 317 10.58 2.93 0.51
C TYR A 317 12.10 2.81 0.41
N ILE A 318 12.85 3.11 1.49
CA ILE A 318 14.30 3.28 1.42
C ILE A 318 15.03 2.03 1.94
N GLU A 319 14.62 1.51 3.10
CA GLU A 319 15.30 0.35 3.71
C GLU A 319 15.13 -0.97 2.95
N PRO A 320 14.00 -1.24 2.24
CA PRO A 320 13.80 -2.54 1.61
C PRO A 320 14.67 -2.84 0.40
N SER A 321 15.20 -1.82 -0.30
CA SER A 321 15.96 -2.01 -1.53
C SER A 321 16.96 -0.89 -1.79
N ALA A 322 17.92 -1.14 -2.66
CA ALA A 322 18.83 -0.11 -3.14
C ALA A 322 18.06 1.01 -3.89
N HIS A 323 18.62 2.21 -3.90
CA HIS A 323 18.05 3.33 -4.63
C HIS A 323 17.90 3.01 -6.12
N ASN A 324 16.87 3.56 -6.74
CA ASN A 324 16.53 3.34 -8.16
C ASN A 324 16.23 1.89 -8.54
N THR A 325 16.08 0.99 -7.56
CA THR A 325 15.76 -0.41 -7.79
C THR A 325 14.29 -0.68 -7.48
N SER A 326 13.59 -1.32 -8.42
CA SER A 326 12.22 -1.77 -8.22
C SER A 326 12.17 -2.97 -7.27
N PHE A 327 11.21 -2.97 -6.34
CA PHE A 327 10.98 -4.08 -5.41
C PHE A 327 9.49 -4.28 -5.15
N GLN A 328 9.12 -5.44 -4.64
CA GLN A 328 7.75 -5.74 -4.26
C GLN A 328 7.56 -5.55 -2.77
N GLY A 329 6.62 -4.68 -2.38
CA GLY A 329 6.23 -4.48 -0.99
C GLY A 329 5.41 -5.64 -0.43
N GLY A 330 5.30 -5.72 0.90
CA GLY A 330 4.50 -6.75 1.59
C GLY A 330 3.00 -6.71 1.28
N ASP A 331 2.49 -5.61 0.72
CA ASP A 331 1.12 -5.44 0.23
C ASP A 331 0.95 -5.85 -1.25
N GLY A 332 2.01 -6.33 -1.90
CA GLY A 332 2.01 -6.77 -3.28
C GLY A 332 2.18 -5.66 -4.32
N LEU A 333 2.35 -4.40 -3.90
CA LEU A 333 2.62 -3.30 -4.83
C LEU A 333 4.11 -3.25 -5.20
N THR A 334 4.38 -3.02 -6.48
CA THR A 334 5.74 -2.70 -6.94
C THR A 334 6.10 -1.28 -6.53
N ARG A 335 7.28 -1.11 -5.93
CA ARG A 335 7.80 0.16 -5.40
C ARG A 335 9.17 0.50 -5.92
N LYS A 336 9.44 1.80 -5.87
CA LYS A 336 10.77 2.35 -6.17
C LYS A 336 11.01 3.60 -5.36
N PHE A 337 12.24 3.77 -4.88
CA PHE A 337 12.73 5.04 -4.34
C PHE A 337 13.71 5.67 -5.31
N ILE A 338 13.43 6.91 -5.70
CA ILE A 338 14.27 7.72 -6.58
C ILE A 338 14.83 8.88 -5.75
N PRO A 339 16.14 8.89 -5.46
CA PRO A 339 16.76 9.98 -4.70
C PRO A 339 16.92 11.24 -5.55
N ALA A 340 16.65 12.41 -4.96
CA ALA A 340 16.86 13.72 -5.54
C ALA A 340 18.00 14.47 -4.83
N LYS A 341 18.84 15.14 -5.58
CA LYS A 341 19.85 16.07 -5.11
C LYS A 341 19.55 17.47 -5.63
N LEU A 342 20.09 18.49 -4.98
CA LEU A 342 19.97 19.87 -5.47
C LEU A 342 20.58 20.03 -6.87
N ALA A 343 21.73 19.39 -7.10
CA ALA A 343 22.43 19.40 -8.39
C ALA A 343 21.62 18.82 -9.56
N ASP A 344 20.57 18.06 -9.29
CA ASP A 344 19.68 17.51 -10.32
C ASP A 344 18.69 18.55 -10.89
N ASN A 345 18.70 19.77 -10.31
CA ASN A 345 17.89 20.89 -10.81
C ASN A 345 18.80 21.99 -11.36
N PRO A 346 18.98 22.07 -12.69
CA PRO A 346 19.87 23.06 -13.30
C PRO A 346 19.46 24.50 -12.98
N TYR A 347 18.17 24.78 -12.82
CA TYR A 347 17.68 26.14 -12.51
C TYR A 347 18.09 26.68 -11.14
N LEU A 348 18.45 25.81 -10.20
CA LEU A 348 18.89 26.19 -8.84
C LEU A 348 20.36 25.90 -8.60
N ALA A 349 20.99 25.10 -9.45
CA ALA A 349 22.41 24.75 -9.34
C ALA A 349 23.32 25.78 -9.99
N GLU A 350 22.87 26.52 -11.03
CA GLU A 350 23.71 27.40 -11.84
C GLU A 350 24.23 28.64 -11.09
N ASP A 351 23.45 29.27 -10.22
CA ASP A 351 23.87 30.47 -9.49
C ASP A 351 24.51 30.21 -8.14
N GLY A 352 24.43 28.97 -7.60
CA GLY A 352 25.06 28.56 -6.34
C GLY A 352 24.56 29.26 -5.08
N VAL A 353 23.73 30.30 -5.20
CA VAL A 353 23.20 31.10 -4.08
C VAL A 353 22.29 30.26 -3.19
N TYR A 354 21.42 29.48 -3.79
CA TYR A 354 20.50 28.61 -3.06
C TYR A 354 21.23 27.50 -2.28
N GLU A 355 22.31 26.96 -2.84
CA GLU A 355 23.15 25.98 -2.14
C GLU A 355 23.84 26.57 -0.92
N GLN A 356 24.36 27.82 -1.05
CA GLN A 356 24.96 28.53 0.07
C GLN A 356 23.97 28.83 1.18
N MET A 357 22.74 29.21 0.83
CA MET A 357 21.66 29.43 1.80
C MET A 357 21.30 28.13 2.57
N LEU A 358 21.20 27.00 1.88
CA LEU A 358 20.96 25.71 2.53
C LEU A 358 22.09 25.27 3.46
N LYS A 359 23.34 25.58 3.13
CA LYS A 359 24.49 25.27 3.98
C LYS A 359 24.58 26.17 5.22
N SER A 360 23.88 27.29 5.24
CA SER A 360 23.85 28.23 6.37
C SER A 360 22.74 27.95 7.38
N LEU A 361 21.80 27.03 7.06
CA LEU A 361 20.74 26.57 7.93
C LEU A 361 21.16 25.35 8.75
#